data_18e4c170d6b472f15f994826171abf3e
#
_entry.id   18e4c170d6b472f15f994826171abf3e
#
_cell.length_a   1.000
_cell.length_b   1.000
_cell.length_c   1.000
_cell.angle_alpha   90.00
_cell.angle_beta   90.00
_cell.angle_gamma   90.00
#
_symmetry.space_group_name_H-M   'P 1'
#
loop_
_entity.id
_entity.type
_entity.pdbx_description
1 polymer ?
#
loop_
_entity_poly.entity_id
_entity_poly.type
_entity_poly.pdbx_seq_one_letter_code
_entity_poly.pdbx_strand_id
1 'polypeptide(L)'
;VLQGVKTRGYPSLQELEIAPGYPSPGRLEKGPVAVIECIEEIPCNPCEQACPQHAITIGKPITNRPHLDEDKCIGCGLCIPRCPGLAIFLVDLTYGQGVATVAFPYEYLPLPEEGQAVQAVNRAGEPVCPGTVIKVQNPKVNDQTPVVTITVPREYAAEVRGIRRIRRER
;
A
#
# COMPACT_ATOMS: atom_id res chain seq x y z
N VAL A 1 9.17 23.59 0.26
CA VAL A 1 9.18 22.82 1.51
C VAL A 1 8.07 21.80 1.44
N LEU A 2 8.47 20.52 1.47
CA LEU A 2 7.53 19.40 1.46
C LEU A 2 6.78 19.39 2.79
N GLN A 3 5.47 19.58 2.76
CA GLN A 3 4.69 19.79 3.98
C GLN A 3 3.43 18.87 4.07
N GLY A 4 3.32 17.85 3.23
CA GLY A 4 2.15 16.98 3.22
C GLY A 4 1.86 16.36 4.57
N VAL A 5 2.81 15.60 5.12
CA VAL A 5 2.65 14.95 6.44
C VAL A 5 2.44 15.96 7.55
N LYS A 6 3.23 17.02 7.59
CA LYS A 6 3.15 18.05 8.67
C LYS A 6 1.85 18.84 8.68
N THR A 7 1.23 19.03 7.52
CA THR A 7 0.04 19.89 7.40
C THR A 7 -1.26 19.09 7.23
N ARG A 8 -1.20 17.91 6.63
CA ARG A 8 -2.38 17.11 6.27
C ARG A 8 -2.43 15.75 6.99
N GLY A 9 -1.33 15.31 7.60
CA GLY A 9 -1.21 14.01 8.25
C GLY A 9 -0.95 12.84 7.28
N TYR A 10 -0.75 13.10 5.99
CA TYR A 10 -0.38 12.11 4.99
C TYR A 10 0.62 12.69 3.98
N PRO A 11 1.48 11.85 3.36
CA PRO A 11 2.50 12.34 2.43
C PRO A 11 1.88 12.88 1.14
N SER A 12 2.49 13.91 0.58
CA SER A 12 2.24 14.36 -0.79
C SER A 12 2.96 13.45 -1.79
N LEU A 13 2.53 13.45 -3.05
CA LEU A 13 3.23 12.70 -4.10
C LEU A 13 4.70 13.14 -4.22
N GLN A 14 4.99 14.42 -4.08
CA GLN A 14 6.36 14.94 -4.11
C GLN A 14 7.23 14.41 -2.97
N GLU A 15 6.68 14.24 -1.77
CA GLU A 15 7.39 13.62 -0.64
C GLU A 15 7.64 12.13 -0.89
N LEU A 16 6.70 11.45 -1.55
CA LEU A 16 6.83 10.03 -1.89
C LEU A 16 7.86 9.80 -2.99
N GLU A 17 7.86 10.59 -4.04
CA GLU A 17 8.79 10.45 -5.17
C GLU A 17 10.26 10.53 -4.76
N ILE A 18 10.57 11.22 -3.67
CA ILE A 18 11.94 11.31 -3.11
C ILE A 18 12.16 10.34 -1.94
N ALA A 19 11.14 9.59 -1.54
CA ALA A 19 11.25 8.65 -0.42
C ALA A 19 11.96 7.37 -0.86
N PRO A 20 12.91 6.83 -0.05
CA PRO A 20 13.68 5.64 -0.43
C PRO A 20 12.86 4.36 -0.49
N GLY A 21 11.66 4.35 0.05
CA GLY A 21 10.71 3.22 0.02
C GLY A 21 9.72 3.26 -1.15
N TYR A 22 9.75 4.31 -1.98
CA TYR A 22 8.84 4.44 -3.10
C TYR A 22 9.50 3.96 -4.40
N PRO A 23 8.86 3.06 -5.16
CA PRO A 23 9.44 2.52 -6.38
C PRO A 23 9.52 3.55 -7.51
N SER A 24 10.48 3.39 -8.39
CA SER A 24 10.61 4.22 -9.59
C SER A 24 9.44 3.99 -10.56
N PRO A 25 9.11 4.98 -11.40
CA PRO A 25 8.12 4.81 -12.47
C PRO A 25 8.44 3.62 -13.37
N GLY A 26 9.72 3.41 -13.70
CA GLY A 26 10.17 2.29 -14.51
C GLY A 26 9.94 0.92 -13.85
N ARG A 27 10.00 0.84 -12.52
CA ARG A 27 9.70 -0.40 -11.80
C ARG A 27 8.20 -0.68 -11.75
N LEU A 28 7.37 0.33 -11.57
CA LEU A 28 5.91 0.21 -11.59
C LEU A 28 5.38 -0.38 -12.91
N GLU A 29 6.08 -0.17 -14.01
CA GLU A 29 5.72 -0.71 -15.34
C GLU A 29 6.13 -2.19 -15.55
N LYS A 30 6.84 -2.80 -14.60
CA LYS A 30 7.36 -4.17 -14.73
C LYS A 30 6.56 -5.23 -13.94
N GLY A 31 5.46 -4.85 -13.31
CA GLY A 31 4.62 -5.76 -12.52
C GLY A 31 4.46 -5.32 -11.07
N PRO A 32 3.82 -6.14 -10.23
CA PRO A 32 3.50 -5.78 -8.86
C PRO A 32 4.76 -5.42 -8.06
N VAL A 33 4.67 -4.37 -7.27
CA VAL A 33 5.76 -3.89 -6.43
C VAL A 33 5.22 -3.26 -5.14
N ALA A 34 5.95 -3.42 -4.05
CA ALA A 34 5.65 -2.75 -2.79
C ALA A 34 5.84 -1.24 -2.92
N VAL A 35 4.89 -0.50 -2.39
CA VAL A 35 4.91 0.96 -2.29
C VAL A 35 4.91 1.30 -0.81
N ILE A 36 6.05 1.80 -0.31
CA ILE A 36 6.24 2.08 1.11
C ILE A 36 6.12 3.59 1.32
N GLU A 37 5.04 3.99 1.98
CA GLU A 37 4.72 5.40 2.26
C GLU A 37 5.12 5.84 3.67
N CYS A 38 5.98 5.06 4.32
CA CYS A 38 6.61 5.40 5.61
C CYS A 38 7.79 6.35 5.36
N ILE A 39 7.55 7.65 5.51
CA ILE A 39 8.54 8.71 5.23
C ILE A 39 9.09 9.40 6.48
N GLU A 40 8.61 9.01 7.64
CA GLU A 40 9.05 9.52 8.93
C GLU A 40 10.18 8.66 9.53
N GLU A 41 11.08 9.29 10.28
CA GLU A 41 12.15 8.63 11.01
C GLU A 41 11.61 8.11 12.35
N ILE A 42 11.17 6.85 12.39
CA ILE A 42 10.59 6.22 13.57
C ILE A 42 11.34 4.92 13.92
N PRO A 43 11.45 4.54 15.20
CA PRO A 43 12.13 3.30 15.61
C PRO A 43 11.22 2.07 15.32
N CYS A 44 11.28 1.57 14.08
CA CYS A 44 10.39 0.50 13.62
C CYS A 44 11.03 -0.28 12.45
N ASN A 45 10.99 -1.62 12.48
CA ASN A 45 11.58 -2.46 11.43
C ASN A 45 10.85 -3.77 11.07
N PRO A 46 9.57 -4.03 11.43
CA PRO A 46 8.92 -5.30 11.07
C PRO A 46 8.87 -5.60 9.57
N CYS A 47 8.80 -4.58 8.72
CA CYS A 47 8.77 -4.74 7.27
C CYS A 47 10.08 -5.30 6.70
N GLU A 48 11.24 -4.95 7.27
CA GLU A 48 12.54 -5.51 6.91
C GLU A 48 12.58 -7.01 7.20
N GLN A 49 12.11 -7.42 8.38
CA GLN A 49 12.08 -8.83 8.79
C GLN A 49 11.05 -9.65 8.01
N ALA A 50 9.96 -9.02 7.55
CA ALA A 50 8.90 -9.68 6.83
C ALA A 50 9.24 -9.99 5.37
N CYS A 51 10.25 -9.34 4.80
CA CYS A 51 10.58 -9.48 3.39
C CYS A 51 11.46 -10.70 3.11
N PRO A 52 10.94 -11.77 2.47
CA PRO A 52 11.73 -12.98 2.21
C PRO A 52 12.84 -12.77 1.16
N GLN A 53 12.73 -11.71 0.36
CA GLN A 53 13.72 -11.34 -0.66
C GLN A 53 14.74 -10.32 -0.15
N HIS A 54 14.64 -9.91 1.13
CA HIS A 54 15.47 -8.83 1.69
C HIS A 54 15.47 -7.56 0.82
N ALA A 55 14.31 -7.27 0.22
CA ALA A 55 14.11 -6.09 -0.62
C ALA A 55 13.87 -4.82 0.20
N ILE A 56 13.53 -4.95 1.49
CA ILE A 56 13.30 -3.81 2.38
C ILE A 56 14.40 -3.76 3.41
N THR A 57 15.06 -2.63 3.56
CA THR A 57 16.14 -2.41 4.52
C THR A 57 15.91 -1.17 5.35
N ILE A 58 16.02 -1.29 6.66
CA ILE A 58 16.06 -0.19 7.62
C ILE A 58 17.48 -0.05 8.19
N GLY A 59 18.07 -1.17 8.59
CA GLY A 59 19.44 -1.19 9.08
C GLY A 59 19.63 -0.44 10.40
N LYS A 60 20.76 0.25 10.52
CA LYS A 60 21.10 1.03 11.72
C LYS A 60 21.39 2.47 11.37
N PRO A 61 20.85 3.42 12.17
CA PRO A 61 19.95 3.23 13.30
C PRO A 61 18.56 2.73 12.89
N ILE A 62 17.84 2.10 13.82
CA ILE A 62 16.47 1.57 13.59
C ILE A 62 15.46 2.67 13.19
N THR A 63 15.82 3.93 13.35
CA THR A 63 15.03 5.10 12.96
C THR A 63 15.19 5.48 11.48
N ASN A 64 16.02 4.77 10.72
CA ASN A 64 16.12 5.02 9.29
C ASN A 64 14.77 4.80 8.60
N ARG A 65 14.52 5.59 7.57
CA ARG A 65 13.38 5.35 6.68
C ARG A 65 13.59 4.05 5.89
N PRO A 66 12.55 3.25 5.65
CA PRO A 66 12.67 2.03 4.89
C PRO A 66 13.15 2.32 3.46
N HIS A 67 14.18 1.63 3.04
CA HIS A 67 14.68 1.62 1.67
C HIS A 67 14.17 0.39 0.94
N LEU A 68 13.63 0.58 -0.26
CA LEU A 68 13.18 -0.50 -1.14
C LEU A 68 14.22 -0.75 -2.24
N ASP A 69 14.81 -1.94 -2.22
CA ASP A 69 15.52 -2.49 -3.38
C ASP A 69 14.47 -3.03 -4.36
N GLU A 70 14.08 -2.20 -5.29
CA GLU A 70 12.96 -2.47 -6.20
C GLU A 70 13.24 -3.62 -7.17
N ASP A 71 14.50 -3.94 -7.44
CA ASP A 71 14.89 -5.07 -8.29
C ASP A 71 14.73 -6.42 -7.57
N LYS A 72 14.85 -6.44 -6.25
CA LYS A 72 14.60 -7.62 -5.43
C LYS A 72 13.13 -7.84 -5.09
N CYS A 73 12.31 -6.80 -5.16
CA CYS A 73 10.90 -6.91 -4.81
C CYS A 73 10.13 -7.73 -5.84
N ILE A 74 9.58 -8.86 -5.43
CA ILE A 74 8.77 -9.76 -6.27
C ILE A 74 7.26 -9.49 -6.20
N GLY A 75 6.83 -8.46 -5.47
CA GLY A 75 5.42 -8.14 -5.35
C GLY A 75 4.57 -9.15 -4.56
N CYS A 76 5.15 -9.85 -3.59
CA CYS A 76 4.42 -10.87 -2.82
C CYS A 76 3.44 -10.31 -1.77
N GLY A 77 3.60 -9.04 -1.35
CA GLY A 77 2.70 -8.36 -0.41
C GLY A 77 2.83 -8.77 1.07
N LEU A 78 3.77 -9.63 1.44
CA LEU A 78 3.94 -10.12 2.82
C LEU A 78 4.31 -9.00 3.81
N CYS A 79 4.87 -7.90 3.33
CA CYS A 79 5.21 -6.73 4.14
C CYS A 79 3.98 -5.90 4.54
N ILE A 80 2.88 -5.97 3.79
CA ILE A 80 1.67 -5.16 4.04
C ILE A 80 1.12 -5.40 5.45
N PRO A 81 0.75 -6.64 5.85
CA PRO A 81 0.13 -6.86 7.17
C PRO A 81 1.13 -6.75 8.32
N ARG A 82 2.42 -6.64 8.03
CA ARG A 82 3.47 -6.52 9.05
C ARG A 82 3.79 -5.09 9.42
N CYS A 83 3.31 -4.12 8.65
CA CYS A 83 3.51 -2.72 8.95
C CYS A 83 2.52 -2.24 10.01
N PRO A 84 2.95 -1.92 11.24
CA PRO A 84 2.03 -1.45 12.28
C PRO A 84 1.45 -0.07 11.98
N GLY A 85 2.11 0.69 11.11
CA GLY A 85 1.63 1.99 10.64
C GLY A 85 0.70 1.93 9.44
N LEU A 86 0.38 0.73 8.92
CA LEU A 86 -0.48 0.52 7.74
C LEU A 86 -0.02 1.35 6.51
N ALA A 87 1.29 1.51 6.36
CA ALA A 87 1.90 2.41 5.38
C ALA A 87 2.53 1.68 4.19
N ILE A 88 2.23 0.40 4.00
CA ILE A 88 2.73 -0.40 2.87
C ILE A 88 1.55 -0.88 2.03
N PHE A 89 1.70 -0.70 0.73
CA PHE A 89 0.73 -1.07 -0.29
C PHE A 89 1.42 -1.91 -1.37
N LEU A 90 0.65 -2.60 -2.19
CA LEU A 90 1.15 -3.26 -3.39
C LEU A 90 0.41 -2.67 -4.59
N VAL A 91 1.16 -2.22 -5.58
CA VAL A 91 0.60 -1.66 -6.81
C VAL A 91 1.06 -2.50 -8.00
N ASP A 92 0.14 -2.85 -8.87
CA ASP A 92 0.42 -3.53 -10.14
C ASP A 92 -0.25 -2.76 -11.29
N LEU A 93 0.55 -2.07 -12.08
CA LEU A 93 0.09 -1.33 -13.27
C LEU A 93 -0.05 -2.24 -14.50
N THR A 94 0.36 -3.50 -14.40
CA THR A 94 0.40 -4.45 -15.51
C THR A 94 -0.74 -5.47 -15.49
N TYR A 95 -1.66 -5.34 -14.52
CA TYR A 95 -2.75 -6.30 -14.31
C TYR A 95 -3.65 -6.50 -15.54
N GLY A 96 -3.96 -5.43 -16.24
CA GLY A 96 -4.79 -5.47 -17.46
C GLY A 96 -4.69 -4.20 -18.27
N GLN A 97 -5.31 -4.20 -19.46
CA GLN A 97 -5.32 -3.03 -20.32
C GLN A 97 -6.14 -1.90 -19.66
N GLY A 98 -5.47 -0.81 -19.30
CA GLY A 98 -6.08 0.33 -18.63
C GLY A 98 -6.55 0.08 -17.19
N VAL A 99 -6.20 -1.09 -16.63
CA VAL A 99 -6.59 -1.51 -15.28
C VAL A 99 -5.36 -1.84 -14.44
N ALA A 100 -5.34 -1.33 -13.24
CA ALA A 100 -4.33 -1.63 -12.24
C ALA A 100 -4.96 -2.31 -11.01
N THR A 101 -4.12 -2.92 -10.17
CA THR A 101 -4.53 -3.37 -8.84
C THR A 101 -3.80 -2.61 -7.75
N VAL A 102 -4.51 -2.38 -6.66
CA VAL A 102 -3.95 -1.83 -5.43
C VAL A 102 -4.35 -2.74 -4.29
N ALA A 103 -3.36 -3.28 -3.56
CA ALA A 103 -3.57 -4.01 -2.32
C ALA A 103 -3.18 -3.14 -1.13
N PHE A 104 -3.99 -3.17 -0.09
CA PHE A 104 -3.85 -2.33 1.09
C PHE A 104 -4.30 -3.07 2.36
N PRO A 105 -3.77 -2.69 3.54
CA PRO A 105 -4.26 -3.22 4.81
C PRO A 105 -5.65 -2.67 5.13
N TYR A 106 -6.54 -3.52 5.64
CA TYR A 106 -7.92 -3.15 5.94
C TYR A 106 -8.36 -3.74 7.29
N GLU A 107 -8.43 -2.93 8.32
CA GLU A 107 -8.71 -3.36 9.70
C GLU A 107 -10.14 -3.01 10.15
N TYR A 108 -11.06 -2.76 9.22
CA TYR A 108 -12.46 -2.50 9.54
C TYR A 108 -13.34 -3.73 9.33
N LEU A 109 -14.45 -3.77 10.04
CA LEU A 109 -15.50 -4.77 9.87
C LEU A 109 -16.82 -4.09 9.43
N PRO A 110 -17.61 -4.76 8.55
CA PRO A 110 -17.35 -6.05 7.93
C PRO A 110 -16.23 -5.97 6.88
N LEU A 111 -15.60 -7.12 6.60
CA LEU A 111 -14.70 -7.23 5.44
C LEU A 111 -15.50 -7.17 4.15
N PRO A 112 -14.92 -6.63 3.06
CA PRO A 112 -15.53 -6.72 1.75
C PRO A 112 -15.51 -8.16 1.23
N GLU A 113 -16.38 -8.45 0.28
CA GLU A 113 -16.43 -9.75 -0.40
C GLU A 113 -15.74 -9.64 -1.77
N GLU A 114 -15.15 -10.74 -2.23
CA GLU A 114 -14.60 -10.81 -3.59
C GLU A 114 -15.72 -10.63 -4.62
N GLY A 115 -15.48 -9.82 -5.64
CA GLY A 115 -16.48 -9.39 -6.63
C GLY A 115 -17.29 -8.16 -6.22
N GLN A 116 -17.19 -7.70 -4.97
CA GLN A 116 -17.94 -6.54 -4.50
C GLN A 116 -17.45 -5.25 -5.17
N ALA A 117 -18.42 -4.45 -5.65
CA ALA A 117 -18.16 -3.08 -6.09
C ALA A 117 -17.94 -2.17 -4.87
N VAL A 118 -16.91 -1.36 -4.91
CA VAL A 118 -16.50 -0.49 -3.80
C VAL A 118 -16.14 0.89 -4.30
N GLN A 119 -16.19 1.87 -3.41
CA GLN A 119 -15.68 3.21 -3.66
C GLN A 119 -14.22 3.26 -3.19
N ALA A 120 -13.28 3.37 -4.13
CA ALA A 120 -11.88 3.58 -3.81
C ALA A 120 -11.67 5.01 -3.28
N VAL A 121 -10.76 5.13 -2.30
CA VAL A 121 -10.44 6.40 -1.64
C VAL A 121 -8.92 6.65 -1.67
N ASN A 122 -8.57 7.94 -1.59
CA ASN A 122 -7.19 8.39 -1.49
C ASN A 122 -6.68 8.35 -0.03
N ARG A 123 -5.47 8.87 0.19
CA ARG A 123 -4.82 8.96 1.51
C ARG A 123 -5.59 9.82 2.52
N ALA A 124 -6.40 10.77 2.04
CA ALA A 124 -7.27 11.59 2.87
C ALA A 124 -8.63 10.92 3.21
N GLY A 125 -8.91 9.74 2.62
CA GLY A 125 -10.21 9.07 2.71
C GLY A 125 -11.27 9.65 1.78
N GLU A 126 -10.88 10.50 0.84
CA GLU A 126 -11.79 11.10 -0.16
C GLU A 126 -12.03 10.14 -1.33
N PRO A 127 -13.25 10.11 -1.88
CA PRO A 127 -13.58 9.28 -3.03
C PRO A 127 -12.73 9.64 -4.26
N VAL A 128 -12.18 8.62 -4.94
CA VAL A 128 -11.40 8.79 -6.17
C VAL A 128 -12.14 8.20 -7.36
N CYS A 129 -12.41 6.89 -7.31
CA CYS A 129 -13.03 6.16 -8.42
C CYS A 129 -13.76 4.92 -7.92
N PRO A 130 -14.65 4.32 -8.72
CA PRO A 130 -15.16 2.99 -8.43
C PRO A 130 -14.05 1.95 -8.57
N GLY A 131 -14.14 0.88 -7.78
CA GLY A 131 -13.26 -0.28 -7.84
C GLY A 131 -14.01 -1.57 -7.62
N THR A 132 -13.36 -2.69 -7.88
CA THR A 132 -13.91 -4.02 -7.62
C THR A 132 -12.93 -4.81 -6.77
N VAL A 133 -13.41 -5.42 -5.71
CA VAL A 133 -12.62 -6.31 -4.86
C VAL A 133 -12.32 -7.61 -5.61
N ILE A 134 -11.05 -7.93 -5.75
CA ILE A 134 -10.62 -9.17 -6.43
C ILE A 134 -10.02 -10.19 -5.45
N LYS A 135 -9.61 -9.75 -4.26
CA LYS A 135 -9.01 -10.63 -3.27
C LYS A 135 -9.13 -10.08 -1.87
N VAL A 136 -9.46 -10.94 -0.92
CA VAL A 136 -9.45 -10.63 0.51
C VAL A 136 -8.62 -11.70 1.23
N GLN A 137 -7.51 -11.32 1.81
CA GLN A 137 -6.58 -12.22 2.49
C GLN A 137 -6.58 -11.92 3.99
N ASN A 138 -7.05 -12.89 4.77
CA ASN A 138 -7.05 -12.79 6.23
C ASN A 138 -6.52 -14.11 6.88
N PRO A 139 -5.34 -14.60 6.49
CA PRO A 139 -4.75 -15.76 7.17
C PRO A 139 -4.30 -15.38 8.58
N LYS A 140 -4.23 -16.38 9.47
CA LYS A 140 -3.80 -16.17 10.86
C LYS A 140 -2.43 -15.49 11.00
N VAL A 141 -1.54 -15.69 10.02
CA VAL A 141 -0.20 -15.08 10.00
C VAL A 141 -0.24 -13.55 9.84
N ASN A 142 -1.34 -13.00 9.34
CA ASN A 142 -1.52 -11.54 9.21
C ASN A 142 -1.87 -10.85 10.53
N ASP A 143 -2.06 -11.61 11.61
CA ASP A 143 -2.27 -11.08 12.95
C ASP A 143 -3.36 -10.00 13.02
N GLN A 144 -4.56 -10.32 12.52
CA GLN A 144 -5.75 -9.44 12.48
C GLN A 144 -5.65 -8.25 11.49
N THR A 145 -4.67 -8.24 10.60
CA THR A 145 -4.60 -7.24 9.52
C THR A 145 -4.92 -7.88 8.17
N PRO A 146 -6.19 -7.92 7.75
CA PRO A 146 -6.57 -8.35 6.42
C PRO A 146 -5.95 -7.48 5.33
N VAL A 147 -5.62 -8.09 4.20
CA VAL A 147 -5.18 -7.40 2.99
C VAL A 147 -6.25 -7.51 1.93
N VAL A 148 -6.73 -6.38 1.47
CA VAL A 148 -7.73 -6.27 0.42
C VAL A 148 -7.07 -5.80 -0.86
N THR A 149 -7.34 -6.46 -1.97
CA THR A 149 -6.89 -6.07 -3.30
C THR A 149 -8.08 -5.69 -4.16
N ILE A 150 -8.02 -4.53 -4.78
CA ILE A 150 -9.05 -4.02 -5.68
C ILE A 150 -8.47 -3.71 -7.05
N THR A 151 -9.31 -3.81 -8.08
CA THR A 151 -9.03 -3.23 -9.40
C THR A 151 -9.51 -1.79 -9.45
N VAL A 152 -8.73 -0.94 -10.11
CA VAL A 152 -9.07 0.47 -10.37
C VAL A 152 -8.59 0.85 -11.77
N PRO A 153 -9.12 1.91 -12.40
CA PRO A 153 -8.51 2.45 -13.61
C PRO A 153 -7.06 2.82 -13.34
N ARG A 154 -6.17 2.46 -14.25
CA ARG A 154 -4.71 2.59 -14.10
C ARG A 154 -4.27 4.01 -13.72
N GLU A 155 -4.93 5.01 -14.26
CA GLU A 155 -4.64 6.43 -14.00
C GLU A 155 -4.80 6.84 -12.52
N TYR A 156 -5.62 6.12 -11.75
CA TYR A 156 -5.85 6.39 -10.33
C TYR A 156 -5.00 5.54 -9.37
N ALA A 157 -4.20 4.61 -9.87
CA ALA A 157 -3.43 3.69 -9.03
C ALA A 157 -2.43 4.40 -8.09
N ALA A 158 -1.92 5.57 -8.47
CA ALA A 158 -1.03 6.36 -7.63
C ALA A 158 -1.75 7.05 -6.46
N GLU A 159 -3.06 7.31 -6.60
CA GLU A 159 -3.87 8.01 -5.61
C GLU A 159 -4.59 7.07 -4.65
N VAL A 160 -5.12 5.95 -5.17
CA VAL A 160 -5.93 5.00 -4.39
C VAL A 160 -5.07 4.30 -3.34
N ARG A 161 -5.53 4.35 -2.07
CA ARG A 161 -4.88 3.69 -0.93
C ARG A 161 -5.82 2.95 0.00
N GLY A 162 -7.10 2.88 -0.36
CA GLY A 162 -8.11 2.17 0.42
C GLY A 162 -9.47 2.19 -0.22
N ILE A 163 -10.45 1.76 0.53
CA ILE A 163 -11.86 1.82 0.16
C ILE A 163 -12.67 2.55 1.23
N ARG A 164 -13.78 3.13 0.80
CA ARG A 164 -14.75 3.68 1.74
C ARG A 164 -15.24 2.56 2.67
N ARG A 165 -15.25 2.83 3.98
CA ARG A 165 -15.67 1.86 4.98
C ARG A 165 -17.05 1.31 4.65
N ILE A 166 -17.17 0.00 4.61
CA ILE A 166 -18.43 -0.70 4.44
C ILE A 166 -19.23 -0.59 5.74
N ARG A 167 -20.48 -0.14 5.64
CA ARG A 167 -21.38 -0.06 6.78
C ARG A 167 -22.24 -1.32 6.84
N ARG A 168 -22.45 -1.86 8.02
CA ARG A 168 -23.52 -2.85 8.24
C ARG A 168 -24.84 -2.11 8.05
N GLU A 169 -25.71 -2.63 7.20
CA GLU A 169 -27.13 -2.25 7.23
C GLU A 169 -27.68 -2.70 8.60
N ARG A 170 -28.34 -1.79 9.28
CA ARG A 170 -28.97 -2.07 10.58
C ARG A 170 -30.33 -2.71 10.34
#